data_94d864c32c1c2146c6d137ffc3254e86
#
_entry.id   94d864c32c1c2146c6d137ffc3254e86
#
_cell.length_a   1.000
_cell.length_b   1.000
_cell.length_c   1.000
_cell.angle_alpha   90.00
_cell.angle_beta   90.00
_cell.angle_gamma   90.00
#
_symmetry.space_group_name_H-M   'P 1'
#
loop_
_entity.id
_entity.type
_entity.pdbx_description
1 polymer ?
#
loop_
_entity_poly.entity_id
_entity_poly.type
_entity_poly.pdbx_seq_one_letter_code
_entity_poly.pdbx_strand_id
1 'polypeptide(L)'
;MPAILKGWVDRVYAHGFAYGVGEHSDHHWGDRFGEGTMAGKRAMLVVTAGGWASHYSPRGINGPIDDILFPIQHGILYYPGFDVLPPHVIYRTGRLDQDGFARACAALGQRLDTLATTAPLPFRRQNGGAYDIPALTLRPELAPGRHGFAIHLDQA
;
A
#
# COMPACT_ATOMS: atom_id res chain seq x y z
N MET A 1 -0.57 0.81 12.95
CA MET A 1 0.88 1.01 12.76
C MET A 1 1.52 1.29 14.10
N PRO A 2 2.70 0.73 14.44
CA PRO A 2 3.40 1.01 15.70
C PRO A 2 3.76 2.50 15.83
N ALA A 3 3.71 3.03 17.06
CA ALA A 3 3.95 4.46 17.33
C ALA A 3 5.35 4.93 16.88
N ILE A 4 6.37 4.08 17.06
CA ILE A 4 7.74 4.37 16.60
C ILE A 4 7.80 4.54 15.09
N LEU A 5 7.16 3.63 14.33
CA LEU A 5 7.13 3.72 12.88
C LEU A 5 6.34 4.96 12.41
N LYS A 6 5.21 5.26 13.06
CA LYS A 6 4.44 6.47 12.77
C LYS A 6 5.28 7.73 13.03
N GLY A 7 5.95 7.80 14.17
CA GLY A 7 6.81 8.93 14.51
C GLY A 7 8.02 9.09 13.57
N TRP A 8 8.54 7.98 13.04
CA TRP A 8 9.58 8.01 12.01
C TRP A 8 9.03 8.61 10.70
N VAL A 9 7.87 8.12 10.22
CA VAL A 9 7.21 8.67 9.02
C VAL A 9 6.98 10.18 9.16
N ASP A 10 6.42 10.63 10.28
CA ASP A 10 6.10 12.04 10.52
C ASP A 10 7.34 12.97 10.50
N ARG A 11 8.51 12.42 10.76
CA ARG A 11 9.77 13.20 10.78
C ARG A 11 10.55 13.12 9.47
N VAL A 12 10.49 11.97 8.80
CA VAL A 12 11.25 11.72 7.58
C VAL A 12 10.49 12.21 6.34
N TYR A 13 9.16 12.12 6.36
CA TYR A 13 8.32 12.61 5.25
C TYR A 13 8.19 14.13 5.34
N ALA A 14 9.27 14.81 4.96
CA ALA A 14 9.36 16.27 4.98
C ALA A 14 8.89 16.89 3.66
N HIS A 15 8.49 18.17 3.72
CA HIS A 15 8.23 18.99 2.53
C HIS A 15 9.48 19.09 1.65
N GLY A 16 9.29 19.00 0.34
CA GLY A 16 10.40 18.99 -0.63
C GLY A 16 11.08 17.63 -0.78
N PHE A 17 10.65 16.63 0.00
CA PHE A 17 11.11 15.25 -0.12
C PHE A 17 9.94 14.29 -0.36
N ALA A 18 9.08 14.07 0.61
CA ALA A 18 7.95 13.13 0.46
C ALA A 18 6.68 13.80 -0.09
N TYR A 19 6.59 15.11 0.00
CA TYR A 19 5.49 15.93 -0.54
C TYR A 19 5.98 17.34 -0.90
N GLY A 20 5.14 18.09 -1.61
CA GLY A 20 5.52 19.42 -2.10
C GLY A 20 6.55 19.38 -3.23
N VAL A 21 6.60 18.28 -3.98
CA VAL A 21 7.46 18.07 -5.15
C VAL A 21 6.59 18.10 -6.40
N GLY A 22 7.17 18.52 -7.52
CA GLY A 22 6.49 18.60 -8.82
C GLY A 22 5.64 19.84 -9.01
N GLU A 23 5.21 20.04 -10.25
CA GLU A 23 4.38 21.18 -10.66
C GLU A 23 2.95 21.02 -10.13
N HIS A 24 2.28 22.14 -9.82
CA HIS A 24 0.87 22.21 -9.51
C HIS A 24 0.15 23.09 -10.55
N SER A 25 -0.64 22.44 -11.39
CA SER A 25 -1.41 23.06 -12.46
C SER A 25 -2.79 22.40 -12.61
N ASP A 26 -3.59 22.86 -13.54
CA ASP A 26 -4.88 22.24 -13.86
C ASP A 26 -4.74 20.86 -14.55
N HIS A 27 -3.53 20.46 -14.89
CA HIS A 27 -3.25 19.19 -15.60
C HIS A 27 -2.32 18.26 -14.85
N HIS A 28 -1.62 18.76 -13.82
CA HIS A 28 -0.67 18.02 -13.00
C HIS A 28 -0.71 18.55 -11.58
N TRP A 29 -0.87 17.67 -10.57
CA TRP A 29 -1.07 18.11 -9.19
C TRP A 29 0.02 17.58 -8.24
N GLY A 30 1.25 17.99 -8.50
CA GLY A 30 2.43 17.54 -7.76
C GLY A 30 2.81 16.09 -8.06
N ASP A 31 4.02 15.71 -7.71
CA ASP A 31 4.58 14.36 -7.92
C ASP A 31 4.28 13.48 -6.71
N ARG A 32 3.21 12.70 -6.78
CA ARG A 32 2.79 11.80 -5.71
C ARG A 32 1.87 10.70 -6.25
N PHE A 33 1.58 9.68 -5.45
CA PHE A 33 0.78 8.51 -5.83
C PHE A 33 1.24 7.86 -7.13
N GLY A 34 2.45 7.23 -7.05
CA GLY A 34 3.11 6.56 -8.16
C GLY A 34 4.18 7.42 -8.85
N GLU A 35 4.35 8.65 -8.41
CA GLU A 35 5.38 9.60 -8.80
C GLU A 35 6.04 10.16 -7.52
N GLY A 36 7.19 10.84 -7.68
CA GLY A 36 7.89 11.47 -6.55
C GLY A 36 9.26 10.86 -6.29
N THR A 37 9.87 11.24 -5.17
CA THR A 37 11.28 10.97 -4.86
C THR A 37 11.61 9.48 -4.63
N MET A 38 10.59 8.67 -4.38
CA MET A 38 10.74 7.21 -4.17
C MET A 38 10.39 6.40 -5.41
N ALA A 39 10.11 7.03 -6.55
CA ALA A 39 9.82 6.34 -7.80
C ALA A 39 10.94 5.37 -8.18
N GLY A 40 10.55 4.17 -8.62
CA GLY A 40 11.47 3.09 -8.95
C GLY A 40 12.04 2.32 -7.75
N LYS A 41 11.71 2.70 -6.51
CA LYS A 41 12.03 1.92 -5.31
C LYS A 41 10.85 1.06 -4.90
N ARG A 42 11.15 -0.11 -4.35
CA ARG A 42 10.13 -1.10 -3.97
C ARG A 42 9.93 -1.12 -2.46
N ALA A 43 8.68 -1.27 -2.03
CA ALA A 43 8.34 -1.37 -0.62
C ALA A 43 7.34 -2.51 -0.39
N MET A 44 7.54 -3.29 0.66
CA MET A 44 6.65 -4.36 1.09
C MET A 44 6.35 -4.24 2.58
N LEU A 45 5.09 -4.40 2.96
CA LEU A 45 4.72 -4.55 4.36
C LEU A 45 4.90 -6.00 4.80
N VAL A 46 5.60 -6.20 5.91
CA VAL A 46 5.56 -7.46 6.68
C VAL A 46 4.71 -7.19 7.92
N VAL A 47 3.61 -7.91 8.04
CA VAL A 47 2.59 -7.66 9.06
C VAL A 47 2.37 -8.89 9.90
N THR A 48 2.37 -8.72 11.21
CA THR A 48 1.98 -9.77 12.15
C THR A 48 0.57 -9.50 12.69
N ALA A 49 -0.27 -10.52 12.69
CA ALA A 49 -1.63 -10.45 13.19
C ALA A 49 -1.92 -11.57 14.20
N GLY A 50 -2.53 -11.24 15.33
CA GLY A 50 -2.87 -12.22 16.37
C GLY A 50 -4.08 -13.09 16.00
N GLY A 51 -4.97 -12.59 15.15
CA GLY A 51 -6.19 -13.27 14.71
C GLY A 51 -5.96 -14.28 13.58
N TRP A 52 -7.03 -14.99 13.24
CA TRP A 52 -7.07 -15.91 12.11
C TRP A 52 -7.20 -15.11 10.77
N ALA A 53 -6.73 -15.67 9.68
CA ALA A 53 -6.92 -15.08 8.36
C ALA A 53 -8.40 -14.80 8.03
N SER A 54 -9.31 -15.69 8.46
CA SER A 54 -10.76 -15.51 8.29
C SER A 54 -11.32 -14.26 8.96
N HIS A 55 -10.70 -13.78 10.05
CA HIS A 55 -11.11 -12.52 10.70
C HIS A 55 -10.84 -11.29 9.82
N TYR A 56 -9.93 -11.41 8.87
CA TYR A 56 -9.48 -10.35 7.94
C TYR A 56 -9.94 -10.62 6.50
N SER A 57 -10.97 -11.43 6.34
CA SER A 57 -11.64 -11.67 5.06
C SER A 57 -12.75 -10.62 4.81
N PRO A 58 -13.34 -10.54 3.59
CA PRO A 58 -14.45 -9.62 3.31
C PRO A 58 -15.66 -9.77 4.23
N ARG A 59 -15.83 -10.92 4.88
CA ARG A 59 -16.88 -11.17 5.88
C ARG A 59 -16.33 -11.36 7.30
N GLY A 60 -15.05 -11.14 7.50
CA GLY A 60 -14.40 -11.20 8.80
C GLY A 60 -14.74 -9.98 9.66
N ILE A 61 -14.73 -10.15 10.99
CA ILE A 61 -15.07 -9.08 11.93
C ILE A 61 -14.17 -7.84 11.82
N ASN A 62 -12.92 -8.02 11.34
CA ASN A 62 -11.97 -6.93 11.16
C ASN A 62 -12.07 -6.27 9.78
N GLY A 63 -12.86 -6.85 8.86
CA GLY A 63 -12.86 -6.45 7.45
C GLY A 63 -11.65 -6.95 6.66
N PRO A 64 -11.62 -6.72 5.34
CA PRO A 64 -10.55 -7.18 4.47
C PRO A 64 -9.18 -6.64 4.88
N ILE A 65 -8.17 -7.50 4.89
CA ILE A 65 -6.79 -7.08 5.25
C ILE A 65 -6.29 -5.96 4.33
N ASP A 66 -6.65 -5.99 3.06
CA ASP A 66 -6.24 -4.98 2.08
C ASP A 66 -6.83 -3.61 2.41
N ASP A 67 -8.07 -3.54 2.88
CA ASP A 67 -8.69 -2.28 3.33
C ASP A 67 -8.00 -1.73 4.60
N ILE A 68 -7.62 -2.62 5.52
CA ILE A 68 -6.91 -2.23 6.75
C ILE A 68 -5.52 -1.69 6.44
N LEU A 69 -4.84 -2.26 5.46
CA LEU A 69 -3.49 -1.87 5.07
C LEU A 69 -3.46 -0.74 4.05
N PHE A 70 -4.57 -0.44 3.37
CA PHE A 70 -4.66 0.59 2.34
C PHE A 70 -4.10 1.96 2.79
N PRO A 71 -4.42 2.50 3.98
CA PRO A 71 -3.87 3.78 4.43
C PRO A 71 -2.34 3.80 4.52
N ILE A 72 -1.72 2.65 4.78
CA ILE A 72 -0.25 2.53 4.83
C ILE A 72 0.32 2.29 3.43
N GLN A 73 -0.24 1.35 2.69
CA GLN A 73 0.24 1.00 1.36
C GLN A 73 0.07 2.14 0.37
N HIS A 74 -1.12 2.72 0.31
CA HIS A 74 -1.45 3.81 -0.61
C HIS A 74 -1.03 5.18 -0.04
N GLY A 75 -1.43 5.48 1.20
CA GLY A 75 -1.25 6.82 1.78
C GLY A 75 0.15 7.10 2.31
N ILE A 76 0.98 6.09 2.59
CA ILE A 76 2.35 6.28 3.09
C ILE A 76 3.37 5.81 2.06
N LEU A 77 3.26 4.58 1.55
CA LEU A 77 4.27 4.03 0.67
C LEU A 77 4.09 4.49 -0.78
N TYR A 78 2.90 4.36 -1.34
CA TYR A 78 2.64 4.77 -2.72
C TYR A 78 2.66 6.30 -2.90
N TYR A 79 2.32 7.04 -1.86
CA TYR A 79 2.27 8.51 -1.88
C TYR A 79 3.58 9.16 -2.38
N PRO A 80 4.79 8.85 -1.84
CA PRO A 80 6.04 9.41 -2.35
C PRO A 80 6.60 8.66 -3.57
N GLY A 81 5.88 7.68 -4.14
CA GLY A 81 6.23 7.03 -5.40
C GLY A 81 6.78 5.60 -5.33
N PHE A 82 6.76 4.93 -4.17
CA PHE A 82 7.21 3.52 -4.13
C PHE A 82 6.36 2.60 -5.02
N ASP A 83 6.99 1.62 -5.65
CA ASP A 83 6.35 0.41 -6.15
C ASP A 83 5.96 -0.47 -4.96
N VAL A 84 4.71 -0.43 -4.56
CA VAL A 84 4.22 -1.14 -3.36
C VAL A 84 3.89 -2.58 -3.72
N LEU A 85 4.56 -3.52 -3.05
CA LEU A 85 4.33 -4.95 -3.26
C LEU A 85 3.17 -5.46 -2.41
N PRO A 86 2.49 -6.56 -2.82
CA PRO A 86 1.52 -7.22 -1.98
C PRO A 86 2.11 -7.56 -0.61
N PRO A 87 1.38 -7.33 0.50
CA PRO A 87 1.91 -7.50 1.84
C PRO A 87 2.20 -8.97 2.16
N HIS A 88 3.15 -9.22 3.03
CA HIS A 88 3.34 -10.52 3.67
C HIS A 88 2.72 -10.50 5.06
N VAL A 89 1.63 -11.25 5.25
CA VAL A 89 0.88 -11.26 6.52
C VAL A 89 1.04 -12.60 7.21
N ILE A 90 1.50 -12.56 8.46
CA ILE A 90 1.64 -13.73 9.32
C ILE A 90 0.52 -13.68 10.36
N TYR A 91 -0.40 -14.63 10.27
CA TYR A 91 -1.56 -14.72 11.17
C TYR A 91 -1.26 -15.59 12.38
N ARG A 92 -2.04 -15.40 13.48
CA ARG A 92 -1.97 -16.19 14.72
C ARG A 92 -0.60 -16.15 15.39
N THR A 93 0.13 -15.07 15.28
CA THR A 93 1.53 -15.00 15.75
C THR A 93 1.71 -15.33 17.22
N GLY A 94 0.73 -15.06 18.08
CA GLY A 94 0.74 -15.44 19.49
C GLY A 94 0.45 -16.92 19.77
N ARG A 95 0.25 -17.75 18.73
CA ARG A 95 -0.07 -19.20 18.83
C ARG A 95 0.83 -20.06 17.95
N LEU A 96 1.91 -19.50 17.42
CA LEU A 96 2.89 -20.27 16.67
C LEU A 96 3.71 -21.12 17.63
N ASP A 97 3.78 -22.41 17.34
CA ASP A 97 4.80 -23.32 17.88
C ASP A 97 6.12 -23.16 17.09
N GLN A 98 7.14 -23.92 17.50
CA GLN A 98 8.46 -23.87 16.86
C GLN A 98 8.40 -24.18 15.35
N ASP A 99 7.61 -25.18 14.97
CA ASP A 99 7.43 -25.56 13.55
C ASP A 99 6.67 -24.49 12.76
N GLY A 100 5.63 -23.90 13.35
CA GLY A 100 4.89 -22.78 12.78
C GLY A 100 5.76 -21.57 12.57
N PHE A 101 6.63 -21.26 13.53
CA PHE A 101 7.60 -20.19 13.40
C PHE A 101 8.60 -20.48 12.28
N ALA A 102 9.17 -21.69 12.21
CA ALA A 102 10.09 -22.08 11.15
C ALA A 102 9.44 -21.95 9.75
N ARG A 103 8.18 -22.42 9.61
CA ARG A 103 7.44 -22.27 8.35
C ARG A 103 7.21 -20.79 8.00
N ALA A 104 6.88 -19.94 8.96
CA ALA A 104 6.69 -18.51 8.73
C ALA A 104 7.99 -17.83 8.27
N CYS A 105 9.12 -18.18 8.88
CA CYS A 105 10.44 -17.70 8.46
C CYS A 105 10.79 -18.14 7.04
N ALA A 106 10.55 -19.42 6.70
CA ALA A 106 10.82 -19.95 5.37
C ALA A 106 9.95 -19.24 4.31
N ALA A 107 8.66 -19.04 4.60
CA ALA A 107 7.74 -18.31 3.70
C ALA A 107 8.17 -16.85 3.49
N LEU A 108 8.63 -16.17 4.54
CA LEU A 108 9.18 -14.83 4.42
C LEU A 108 10.46 -14.83 3.58
N GLY A 109 11.36 -15.80 3.79
CA GLY A 109 12.57 -15.97 2.97
C GLY A 109 12.24 -16.06 1.49
N GLN A 110 11.35 -16.97 1.10
CA GLN A 110 10.88 -17.10 -0.30
C GLN A 110 10.28 -15.79 -0.84
N ARG A 111 9.58 -15.04 0.00
CA ARG A 111 9.02 -13.76 -0.38
C ARG A 111 10.10 -12.70 -0.64
N LEU A 112 11.17 -12.72 0.16
CA LEU A 112 12.33 -11.83 0.00
C LEU A 112 13.13 -12.17 -1.26
N ASP A 113 13.30 -13.45 -1.59
CA ASP A 113 14.00 -13.91 -2.80
C ASP A 113 13.31 -13.41 -4.09
N THR A 114 12.01 -13.20 -4.06
CA THR A 114 11.21 -12.74 -5.21
C THR A 114 10.92 -11.23 -5.22
N LEU A 115 11.47 -10.46 -4.29
CA LEU A 115 11.19 -9.02 -4.17
C LEU A 115 11.41 -8.26 -5.49
N ALA A 116 12.48 -8.56 -6.22
CA ALA A 116 12.83 -7.86 -7.44
C ALA A 116 11.85 -8.14 -8.60
N THR A 117 11.23 -9.31 -8.63
CA THR A 117 10.39 -9.80 -9.73
C THR A 117 8.89 -9.78 -9.43
N THR A 118 8.51 -9.63 -8.17
CA THR A 118 7.10 -9.55 -7.77
C THR A 118 6.43 -8.32 -8.38
N ALA A 119 5.30 -8.49 -9.05
CA ALA A 119 4.52 -7.37 -9.57
C ALA A 119 4.03 -6.47 -8.41
N PRO A 120 4.15 -5.14 -8.50
CA PRO A 120 3.57 -4.23 -7.52
C PRO A 120 2.05 -4.26 -7.57
N LEU A 121 1.41 -3.78 -6.50
CA LEU A 121 -0.02 -3.52 -6.48
C LEU A 121 -0.34 -2.49 -7.58
N PRO A 122 -1.35 -2.74 -8.42
CA PRO A 122 -1.64 -1.89 -9.56
C PRO A 122 -2.42 -0.64 -9.14
N PHE A 123 -1.87 0.17 -8.25
CA PHE A 123 -2.47 1.44 -7.86
C PHE A 123 -2.53 2.40 -9.05
N ARG A 124 -3.68 3.08 -9.20
CA ARG A 124 -3.86 4.11 -10.23
C ARG A 124 -2.99 5.33 -9.91
N ARG A 125 -2.21 5.78 -10.90
CA ARG A 125 -1.37 6.99 -10.75
C ARG A 125 -2.24 8.24 -10.71
N GLN A 126 -1.90 9.18 -9.83
CA GLN A 126 -2.62 10.44 -9.70
C GLN A 126 -2.69 11.22 -11.02
N ASN A 127 -1.55 11.41 -11.68
CA ASN A 127 -1.45 12.15 -12.93
C ASN A 127 -1.54 11.24 -14.18
N GLY A 128 -1.96 9.98 -14.00
CA GLY A 128 -2.06 8.97 -15.06
C GLY A 128 -3.34 9.01 -15.89
N GLY A 129 -4.18 10.04 -15.71
CA GLY A 129 -5.42 10.23 -16.46
C GLY A 129 -6.64 9.53 -15.89
N ALA A 130 -6.51 8.80 -14.76
CA ALA A 130 -7.65 8.17 -14.10
C ALA A 130 -8.43 9.11 -13.19
N TYR A 131 -7.85 10.23 -12.79
CA TYR A 131 -8.45 11.21 -11.90
C TYR A 131 -8.65 12.56 -12.59
N ASP A 132 -9.72 13.25 -12.21
CA ASP A 132 -9.95 14.63 -12.61
C ASP A 132 -9.07 15.57 -11.78
N ILE A 133 -8.28 16.41 -12.41
CA ILE A 133 -7.39 17.36 -11.76
C ILE A 133 -8.03 18.76 -11.82
N PRO A 134 -8.02 19.54 -10.73
CA PRO A 134 -7.36 19.30 -9.44
C PRO A 134 -8.24 18.60 -8.38
N ALA A 135 -9.45 18.17 -8.72
CA ALA A 135 -10.39 17.58 -7.77
C ALA A 135 -9.92 16.24 -7.18
N LEU A 136 -9.05 15.52 -7.90
CA LEU A 136 -8.50 14.21 -7.54
C LEU A 136 -9.58 13.15 -7.26
N THR A 137 -10.71 13.27 -7.94
CA THR A 137 -11.78 12.27 -7.95
C THR A 137 -11.58 11.30 -9.10
N LEU A 138 -11.78 10.01 -8.82
CA LEU A 138 -11.74 8.99 -9.87
C LEU A 138 -12.85 9.28 -10.89
N ARG A 139 -12.50 9.22 -12.17
CA ARG A 139 -13.46 9.46 -13.26
C ARG A 139 -14.63 8.48 -13.21
N PRO A 140 -15.85 8.92 -13.44
CA PRO A 140 -17.06 8.13 -13.22
C PRO A 140 -17.16 6.88 -14.13
N GLU A 141 -16.50 6.88 -15.28
CA GLU A 141 -16.44 5.73 -16.18
C GLU A 141 -15.51 4.61 -15.68
N LEU A 142 -14.62 4.92 -14.72
CA LEU A 142 -13.75 3.95 -14.08
C LEU A 142 -14.42 3.37 -12.84
N ALA A 143 -14.55 2.05 -12.76
CA ALA A 143 -15.23 1.33 -11.68
C ALA A 143 -16.68 1.85 -11.42
N PRO A 144 -17.55 1.91 -12.41
CA PRO A 144 -18.89 2.50 -12.29
C PRO A 144 -19.72 1.80 -11.20
N GLY A 145 -20.39 2.60 -10.35
CA GLY A 145 -21.22 2.12 -9.24
C GLY A 145 -20.45 1.48 -8.07
N ARG A 146 -19.12 1.45 -8.12
CA ARG A 146 -18.28 0.93 -7.04
C ARG A 146 -17.78 2.06 -6.13
N HIS A 147 -17.51 1.70 -4.88
CA HIS A 147 -17.00 2.59 -3.85
C HIS A 147 -15.93 1.89 -3.00
N GLY A 148 -15.25 2.64 -2.15
CA GLY A 148 -14.23 2.15 -1.22
C GLY A 148 -12.85 2.06 -1.85
N PHE A 149 -11.91 1.47 -1.12
CA PHE A 149 -10.49 1.55 -1.47
C PHE A 149 -10.11 0.80 -2.75
N ALA A 150 -10.83 -0.28 -3.05
CA ALA A 150 -10.54 -1.13 -4.21
C ALA A 150 -10.67 -0.41 -5.57
N ILE A 151 -11.41 0.71 -5.65
CA ILE A 151 -11.53 1.48 -6.91
C ILE A 151 -10.24 2.19 -7.32
N HIS A 152 -9.32 2.38 -6.38
CA HIS A 152 -8.01 3.00 -6.62
C HIS A 152 -6.97 2.00 -7.14
N LEU A 153 -7.34 0.73 -7.28
CA LEU A 153 -6.56 -0.29 -7.98
C LEU A 153 -7.04 -0.40 -9.41
N ASP A 154 -6.11 -0.49 -10.36
CA ASP A 154 -6.42 -0.80 -11.75
C ASP A 154 -6.64 -2.31 -11.86
N GLN A 155 -7.88 -2.70 -11.75
CA GLN A 155 -8.30 -4.08 -11.98
C GLN A 155 -8.65 -4.18 -13.47
N ALA A 156 -7.71 -4.71 -14.25
CA ALA A 156 -7.98 -5.10 -15.63
C ALA A 156 -9.08 -6.17 -15.71
#